data_7b5097c6c7537dac2c478558f432783b
#
_entry.id   7b5097c6c7537dac2c478558f432783b
#
_cell.length_a   1.000
_cell.length_b   1.000
_cell.length_c   1.000
_cell.angle_alpha   90.00
_cell.angle_beta   90.00
_cell.angle_gamma   90.00
#
_symmetry.space_group_name_H-M   'P 1'
#
loop_
_entity.id
_entity.type
_entity.pdbx_description
1 polymer ?
#
loop_
_entity_poly.entity_id
_entity_poly.type
_entity_poly.pdbx_seq_one_letter_code
_entity_poly.pdbx_strand_id
1 'polypeptide(L)'
;MRGTVAFYSSIAQYRKYYAAQGFGAQADAVIAAAARKDTAAMLKAVPDEMVTTFAVAGTPDEVRERVAKLWQCADSMTLSPPQYFVAPARFNEYRTALVETLYQAA
;
A
#
# COMPACT_ATOMS: atom_id res chain seq x y z
N MET A 1 -0.70 -5.15 -0.45
CA MET A 1 -0.72 -3.66 -0.34
C MET A 1 -1.62 -2.96 -1.35
N ARG A 2 -2.04 -3.63 -2.44
CA ARG A 2 -2.95 -3.01 -3.43
C ARG A 2 -4.23 -2.48 -2.80
N GLY A 3 -4.84 -3.23 -1.88
CA GLY A 3 -6.03 -2.78 -1.16
C GLY A 3 -5.81 -1.51 -0.34
N THR A 4 -4.68 -1.37 0.31
CA THR A 4 -4.31 -0.18 1.06
C THR A 4 -4.17 1.03 0.13
N VAL A 5 -3.48 0.87 -1.00
CA VAL A 5 -3.33 1.94 -2.00
C VAL A 5 -4.70 2.31 -2.59
N ALA A 6 -5.54 1.32 -2.92
CA ALA A 6 -6.89 1.57 -3.42
C ALA A 6 -7.74 2.33 -2.39
N PHE A 7 -7.68 1.95 -1.13
CA PHE A 7 -8.42 2.65 -0.08
C PHE A 7 -8.00 4.11 0.03
N TYR A 8 -6.72 4.39 0.18
CA TYR A 8 -6.25 5.76 0.34
C TYR A 8 -6.42 6.60 -0.92
N SER A 9 -6.25 6.02 -2.11
CA SER A 9 -6.46 6.76 -3.36
C SER A 9 -7.94 7.04 -3.66
N SER A 10 -8.87 6.35 -2.97
CA SER A 10 -10.30 6.66 -3.05
C SER A 10 -10.71 7.92 -2.29
N ILE A 11 -9.84 8.42 -1.43
CA ILE A 11 -10.09 9.62 -0.62
C ILE A 11 -9.70 10.84 -1.43
N ALA A 12 -10.69 11.66 -1.81
CA ALA A 12 -10.52 12.78 -2.71
C ALA A 12 -9.42 13.77 -2.25
N GLN A 13 -9.29 13.96 -0.94
CA GLN A 13 -8.29 14.86 -0.35
C GLN A 13 -6.84 14.41 -0.64
N TYR A 14 -6.60 13.14 -0.91
CA TYR A 14 -5.28 12.60 -1.21
C TYR A 14 -4.96 12.53 -2.71
N ARG A 15 -5.94 12.82 -3.58
CA ARG A 15 -5.75 12.73 -5.03
C ARG A 15 -4.52 13.49 -5.53
N LYS A 16 -4.27 14.66 -4.98
CA LYS A 16 -3.15 15.51 -5.38
C LYS A 16 -1.78 14.83 -5.18
N TYR A 17 -1.66 13.98 -4.16
CA TYR A 17 -0.42 13.26 -3.90
C TYR A 17 -0.18 12.16 -4.93
N TYR A 18 -1.25 11.47 -5.32
CA TYR A 18 -1.17 10.45 -6.38
C TYR A 18 -0.92 11.08 -7.74
N ALA A 19 -1.58 12.21 -8.03
CA ALA A 19 -1.40 12.94 -9.27
C ALA A 19 0.04 13.48 -9.40
N ALA A 20 0.64 13.95 -8.31
CA ALA A 20 2.03 14.43 -8.28
C ALA A 20 3.04 13.35 -8.68
N GLN A 21 2.72 12.07 -8.46
CA GLN A 21 3.55 10.93 -8.83
C GLN A 21 3.14 10.32 -10.20
N GLY A 22 2.25 10.97 -10.93
CA GLY A 22 1.83 10.51 -12.25
C GLY A 22 0.63 9.56 -12.27
N PHE A 23 -0.09 9.40 -11.15
CA PHE A 23 -1.21 8.47 -11.01
C PHE A 23 -2.58 9.17 -10.86
N GLY A 24 -2.72 10.38 -11.40
CA GLY A 24 -3.99 11.13 -11.31
C GLY A 24 -5.17 10.41 -11.96
N ALA A 25 -4.98 9.85 -13.16
CA ALA A 25 -6.03 9.11 -13.85
C ALA A 25 -6.45 7.85 -13.08
N GLN A 26 -5.49 7.14 -12.51
CA GLN A 26 -5.76 5.94 -11.69
C GLN A 26 -6.53 6.32 -10.42
N ALA A 27 -6.12 7.40 -9.74
CA ALA A 27 -6.85 7.89 -8.57
C ALA A 27 -8.30 8.28 -8.92
N ASP A 28 -8.52 8.93 -10.05
CA ASP A 28 -9.87 9.27 -10.52
C ASP A 28 -10.71 8.00 -10.77
N ALA A 29 -10.13 6.99 -11.37
CA ALA A 29 -10.81 5.71 -11.60
C ALA A 29 -11.16 5.01 -10.28
N VAL A 30 -10.28 5.03 -9.29
CA VAL A 30 -10.53 4.47 -7.97
C VAL A 30 -11.66 5.25 -7.26
N ILE A 31 -11.63 6.56 -7.29
CA ILE A 31 -12.68 7.42 -6.69
C ILE A 31 -14.03 7.12 -7.33
N ALA A 32 -14.10 7.01 -8.65
CA ALA A 32 -15.34 6.69 -9.35
C ALA A 32 -15.86 5.28 -8.99
N ALA A 33 -14.98 4.29 -8.90
CA ALA A 33 -15.34 2.93 -8.48
C ALA A 33 -15.84 2.90 -7.02
N ALA A 34 -15.19 3.65 -6.13
CA ALA A 34 -15.61 3.77 -4.73
C ALA A 34 -17.01 4.37 -4.60
N ALA A 35 -17.33 5.38 -5.42
CA ALA A 35 -18.65 5.98 -5.44
C ALA A 35 -19.75 4.99 -5.83
N ARG A 36 -19.41 3.99 -6.65
CA ARG A 36 -20.30 2.89 -7.01
C ARG A 36 -20.26 1.72 -6.03
N LYS A 37 -19.44 1.79 -5.00
CA LYS A 37 -19.17 0.68 -4.05
C LYS A 37 -18.66 -0.57 -4.76
N ASP A 38 -17.89 -0.39 -5.82
CA ASP A 38 -17.33 -1.48 -6.64
C ASP A 38 -15.87 -1.73 -6.24
N THR A 39 -15.69 -2.55 -5.20
CA THR A 39 -14.36 -2.88 -4.67
C THR A 39 -13.47 -3.56 -5.70
N ALA A 40 -14.02 -4.44 -6.53
CA ALA A 40 -13.23 -5.12 -7.57
C ALA A 40 -12.68 -4.12 -8.59
N ALA A 41 -13.48 -3.15 -9.00
CA ALA A 41 -13.04 -2.09 -9.91
C ALA A 41 -12.01 -1.16 -9.25
N MET A 42 -12.14 -0.87 -7.96
CA MET A 42 -11.13 -0.11 -7.21
C MET A 42 -9.77 -0.80 -7.27
N LEU A 43 -9.73 -2.09 -6.94
CA LEU A 43 -8.48 -2.87 -6.95
C LEU A 43 -7.88 -2.96 -8.36
N LYS A 44 -8.73 -3.15 -9.37
CA LYS A 44 -8.30 -3.25 -10.77
C LYS A 44 -7.70 -1.94 -11.29
N ALA A 45 -8.16 -0.80 -10.78
CA ALA A 45 -7.68 0.52 -11.19
C ALA A 45 -6.28 0.85 -10.65
N VAL A 46 -5.75 0.08 -9.70
CA VAL A 46 -4.43 0.28 -9.11
C VAL A 46 -3.41 -0.64 -9.79
N PRO A 47 -2.52 -0.11 -10.63
CA PRO A 47 -1.47 -0.92 -11.25
C PRO A 47 -0.34 -1.25 -10.26
N ASP A 48 0.48 -2.24 -10.58
CA ASP A 48 1.60 -2.65 -9.74
C ASP A 48 2.59 -1.50 -9.46
N GLU A 49 2.85 -0.66 -10.46
CA GLU A 49 3.73 0.50 -10.30
C GLU A 49 3.22 1.48 -9.25
N MET A 50 1.92 1.68 -9.17
CA MET A 50 1.31 2.52 -8.15
C MET A 50 1.47 1.92 -6.75
N VAL A 51 1.33 0.61 -6.62
CA VAL A 51 1.58 -0.09 -5.35
C VAL A 51 3.03 0.09 -4.90
N THR A 52 3.99 -0.15 -5.78
CA THR A 52 5.41 -0.05 -5.43
C THR A 52 5.87 1.39 -5.18
N THR A 53 5.19 2.37 -5.76
CA THR A 53 5.49 3.79 -5.52
C THR A 53 5.05 4.25 -4.13
N PHE A 54 3.88 3.81 -3.67
CA PHE A 54 3.27 4.29 -2.43
C PHE A 54 3.37 3.31 -1.26
N ALA A 55 3.79 2.09 -1.49
CA ALA A 55 3.88 1.07 -0.46
C ALA A 55 5.18 0.26 -0.60
N VAL A 56 5.62 -0.32 0.51
CA VAL A 56 6.73 -1.28 0.50
C VAL A 56 6.12 -2.67 0.36
N ALA A 57 6.35 -3.31 -0.77
CA ALA A 57 5.83 -4.64 -1.08
C ALA A 57 6.85 -5.43 -1.90
N GLY A 58 6.84 -6.74 -1.73
CA GLY A 58 7.74 -7.65 -2.43
C GLY A 58 8.09 -8.85 -1.56
N THR A 59 9.17 -9.53 -1.92
CA THR A 59 9.73 -10.61 -1.11
C THR A 59 10.27 -10.06 0.22
N PRO A 60 10.48 -10.91 1.26
CA PRO A 60 11.10 -10.46 2.51
C PRO A 60 12.41 -9.71 2.32
N ASP A 61 13.28 -10.16 1.41
CA ASP A 61 14.56 -9.49 1.16
C ASP A 61 14.38 -8.12 0.50
N GLU A 62 13.48 -8.01 -0.47
CA GLU A 62 13.15 -6.73 -1.12
C GLU A 62 12.56 -5.74 -0.11
N VAL A 63 11.69 -6.21 0.78
CA VAL A 63 11.10 -5.38 1.84
C VAL A 63 12.18 -4.89 2.80
N ARG A 64 13.08 -5.78 3.26
CA ARG A 64 14.19 -5.40 4.13
C ARG A 64 15.07 -4.33 3.50
N GLU A 65 15.41 -4.50 2.24
CA GLU A 65 16.25 -3.55 1.50
C GLU A 65 15.59 -2.18 1.39
N ARG A 66 14.31 -2.14 1.03
CA ARG A 66 13.58 -0.87 0.90
C ARG A 66 13.39 -0.17 2.25
N VAL A 67 13.07 -0.91 3.30
CA VAL A 67 12.96 -0.36 4.65
C VAL A 67 14.31 0.19 5.13
N ALA A 68 15.40 -0.50 4.86
CA ALA A 68 16.75 -0.03 5.20
C ALA A 68 17.08 1.31 4.51
N LYS A 69 16.69 1.47 3.25
CA LYS A 69 16.85 2.74 2.53
C LYS A 69 16.01 3.87 3.15
N LEU A 70 14.78 3.58 3.55
CA LEU A 70 13.92 4.56 4.19
C LEU A 70 14.46 5.02 5.55
N TRP A 71 15.13 4.14 6.30
CA TRP A 71 15.77 4.49 7.57
C TRP A 71 16.87 5.54 7.43
N GLN A 72 17.45 5.69 6.25
CA GLN A 72 18.47 6.70 6.00
C GLN A 72 17.93 8.13 6.07
N CYS A 73 16.62 8.31 5.92
CA CYS A 73 15.97 9.62 5.93
C CYS A 73 14.84 9.73 6.97
N ALA A 74 14.80 8.82 7.94
CA ALA A 74 13.77 8.81 8.97
C ALA A 74 14.38 8.58 10.36
N ASP A 75 13.89 9.30 11.37
CA ASP A 75 14.27 9.09 12.77
C ASP A 75 13.39 8.05 13.45
N SER A 76 12.16 7.89 12.97
CA SER A 76 11.23 6.87 13.44
C SER A 76 10.37 6.38 12.28
N MET A 77 9.81 5.19 12.42
CA MET A 77 9.02 4.57 11.37
C MET A 77 7.91 3.72 11.99
N THR A 78 6.68 3.92 11.52
CA THR A 78 5.57 3.04 11.85
C THR A 78 5.34 2.09 10.68
N LEU A 79 5.30 0.80 10.96
CA LEU A 79 5.12 -0.25 9.96
C LEU A 79 3.73 -0.85 10.11
N SER A 80 2.99 -0.89 9.02
CA SER A 80 1.62 -1.40 9.01
C SER A 80 1.47 -2.52 7.97
N PRO A 81 0.88 -3.66 8.35
CA PRO A 81 0.55 -4.70 7.37
C PRO A 81 -0.62 -4.28 6.49
N PRO A 82 -0.82 -4.94 5.34
CA PRO A 82 -2.02 -4.71 4.53
C PRO A 82 -3.27 -5.07 5.33
N GLN A 83 -4.24 -4.15 5.39
CA GLN A 83 -5.46 -4.34 6.18
C GLN A 83 -6.75 -4.06 5.41
N TYR A 84 -6.69 -3.22 4.36
CA TYR A 84 -7.87 -2.85 3.60
C TYR A 84 -8.16 -3.87 2.51
N PHE A 85 -9.42 -4.29 2.42
CA PHE A 85 -9.90 -5.30 1.46
C PHE A 85 -9.17 -6.65 1.59
N VAL A 86 -8.78 -6.99 2.82
CA VAL A 86 -8.04 -8.21 3.14
C VAL A 86 -8.84 -8.98 4.18
N ALA A 87 -9.01 -10.30 3.97
CA ALA A 87 -9.67 -11.16 4.94
C ALA A 87 -8.90 -11.19 6.27
N PRO A 88 -9.59 -11.31 7.44
CA PRO A 88 -8.93 -11.29 8.74
C PRO A 88 -7.80 -12.32 8.88
N ALA A 89 -7.95 -13.52 8.32
CA ALA A 89 -6.91 -14.55 8.34
C ALA A 89 -5.65 -14.10 7.58
N ARG A 90 -5.83 -13.47 6.42
CA ARG A 90 -4.71 -12.93 5.62
C ARG A 90 -4.05 -11.75 6.31
N PHE A 91 -4.83 -10.90 6.96
CA PHE A 91 -4.27 -9.81 7.76
C PHE A 91 -3.32 -10.34 8.85
N ASN A 92 -3.73 -11.38 9.56
CA ASN A 92 -2.90 -12.00 10.59
C ASN A 92 -1.62 -12.62 10.01
N GLU A 93 -1.70 -13.28 8.85
CA GLU A 93 -0.54 -13.82 8.14
C GLU A 93 0.46 -12.71 7.77
N TYR A 94 -0.04 -11.61 7.22
CA TYR A 94 0.80 -10.47 6.83
C TYR A 94 1.43 -9.79 8.05
N ARG A 95 0.67 -9.66 9.14
CA ARG A 95 1.20 -9.10 10.39
C ARG A 95 2.34 -9.95 10.93
N THR A 96 2.16 -11.27 10.97
CA THR A 96 3.18 -12.21 11.42
C THR A 96 4.42 -12.13 10.52
N ALA A 97 4.23 -12.14 9.20
CA ALA A 97 5.33 -12.04 8.24
C ALA A 97 6.10 -10.72 8.38
N LEU A 98 5.41 -9.62 8.65
CA LEU A 98 6.05 -8.32 8.87
C LEU A 98 6.94 -8.36 10.11
N VAL A 99 6.45 -8.90 11.22
CA VAL A 99 7.21 -9.03 12.46
C VAL A 99 8.43 -9.92 12.25
N GLU A 100 8.26 -11.08 11.64
CA GLU A 100 9.36 -12.01 11.36
C GLU A 100 10.42 -11.41 10.42
N THR A 101 9.98 -10.64 9.43
CA THR A 101 10.88 -10.05 8.43
C THR A 101 11.70 -8.90 9.02
N LEU A 102 11.11 -8.04 9.84
CA LEU A 102 11.70 -6.76 10.21
C LEU A 102 12.11 -6.64 11.68
N TYR A 103 11.52 -7.44 12.57
CA TYR A 103 11.77 -7.30 14.02
C TYR A 103 12.51 -8.48 14.64
N GLN A 104 12.54 -9.65 14.00
CA GLN A 104 13.20 -10.84 14.54
C GLN A 104 14.58 -11.08 13.94
N ALA A 105 14.99 -10.31 12.96
CA ALA A 105 16.28 -10.43 12.29
C ALA A 105 17.41 -9.64 12.97
N ALA A 106 17.15 -9.09 14.15
CA ALA A 106 18.14 -8.30 14.90
C ALA A 106 19.19 -9.21 15.54
#